data_a88372bd7529aec36a5bd85412086117
#
_entry.id   a88372bd7529aec36a5bd85412086117
#
_cell.length_a   1.000
_cell.length_b   1.000
_cell.length_c   1.000
_cell.angle_alpha   90.00
_cell.angle_beta   90.00
_cell.angle_gamma   90.00
#
_symmetry.space_group_name_H-M   'P 1'
#
loop_
_entity.id
_entity.type
_entity.pdbx_description
1 polymer ?
#
loop_
_entity_poly.entity_id
_entity_poly.type
_entity_poly.pdbx_seq_one_letter_code
_entity_poly.pdbx_strand_id
1 'polypeptide(L)'
;MRTNDRTKRNVRRAASHTDARRGEMTKRNIHITSQDMDRLRKLLSNSRDPFGMDRPYLATLQAELDRAKVVQPRGIEPDVVTMNSTVRVRDCDGSRTMVFTLVFPEHANPETDHVSVIAPLGAALLGYRVGDRISFKVPAGTRTCEIVAVVYQPEAAGDLHL
;
A
#
# COMPACT_ATOMS: atom_id res chain seq x y z
N MET A 1 58.25 -27.68 -37.68
CA MET A 1 58.36 -28.44 -36.42
C MET A 1 57.76 -27.65 -35.30
N ARG A 2 56.58 -28.07 -34.81
CA ARG A 2 56.10 -28.12 -33.43
C ARG A 2 56.25 -26.80 -32.65
N THR A 3 55.34 -26.29 -31.94
CA THR A 3 54.16 -26.76 -31.17
C THR A 3 53.48 -25.51 -30.66
N ASN A 4 52.23 -25.39 -30.85
CA ASN A 4 51.19 -25.62 -29.86
C ASN A 4 51.48 -24.97 -28.51
N ASP A 5 50.80 -23.93 -28.17
CA ASP A 5 50.12 -23.98 -26.88
C ASP A 5 48.85 -23.10 -26.83
N ARG A 6 47.84 -23.82 -26.50
CA ARG A 6 46.53 -23.36 -26.12
C ARG A 6 46.61 -22.70 -24.74
N THR A 7 46.19 -21.47 -24.61
CA THR A 7 45.60 -21.08 -23.34
C THR A 7 44.34 -20.26 -23.63
N LYS A 8 43.27 -20.98 -23.82
CA LYS A 8 41.92 -20.47 -23.70
C LYS A 8 41.72 -20.05 -22.24
N ARG A 9 41.93 -18.79 -21.94
CA ARG A 9 41.38 -18.21 -20.70
C ARG A 9 39.91 -18.00 -20.90
N ASN A 10 39.20 -18.90 -20.31
CA ASN A 10 37.77 -18.86 -20.04
C ASN A 10 37.49 -17.65 -19.14
N VAL A 11 37.23 -16.50 -19.73
CA VAL A 11 36.65 -15.38 -19.01
C VAL A 11 35.18 -15.76 -18.81
N ARG A 12 34.92 -16.40 -17.70
CA ARG A 12 33.57 -16.54 -17.20
C ARG A 12 33.00 -15.13 -17.01
N ARG A 13 32.21 -14.72 -17.97
CA ARG A 13 31.29 -13.62 -17.80
C ARG A 13 30.42 -13.96 -16.59
N ALA A 14 30.70 -13.28 -15.49
CA ALA A 14 29.76 -13.17 -14.41
C ALA A 14 28.51 -12.51 -15.01
N ALA A 15 27.51 -13.31 -15.28
CA ALA A 15 26.19 -12.83 -15.57
C ALA A 15 25.73 -12.08 -14.32
N SER A 16 25.79 -10.77 -14.40
CA SER A 16 25.10 -9.88 -13.47
C SER A 16 23.65 -10.31 -13.47
N HIS A 17 23.21 -10.89 -12.36
CA HIS A 17 21.80 -11.07 -12.05
C HIS A 17 21.19 -9.68 -11.85
N THR A 18 21.03 -8.98 -12.93
CA THR A 18 20.25 -7.76 -12.95
C THR A 18 18.78 -8.19 -13.00
N ASP A 19 18.27 -8.40 -11.79
CA ASP A 19 16.98 -7.96 -11.36
C ASP A 19 15.82 -8.05 -12.38
N ALA A 20 15.35 -9.28 -12.57
CA ALA A 20 14.05 -9.55 -13.17
C ALA A 20 12.90 -9.38 -12.15
N ARG A 21 13.01 -8.44 -11.20
CA ARG A 21 11.92 -8.06 -10.28
C ARG A 21 11.21 -6.80 -10.74
N ARG A 22 11.04 -6.66 -12.05
CA ARG A 22 10.11 -5.68 -12.58
C ARG A 22 8.70 -6.25 -12.51
N GLY A 23 7.94 -5.75 -11.51
CA GLY A 23 6.52 -5.53 -11.70
C GLY A 23 5.57 -6.69 -11.45
N GLU A 24 5.89 -7.69 -10.66
CA GLU A 24 4.84 -8.38 -9.95
C GLU A 24 4.40 -7.48 -8.78
N MET A 25 3.26 -6.82 -8.97
CA MET A 25 2.45 -6.38 -7.85
C MET A 25 2.07 -7.65 -7.08
N THR A 26 2.95 -8.06 -6.18
CA THR A 26 2.63 -9.10 -5.22
C THR A 26 1.44 -8.57 -4.44
N LYS A 27 0.27 -9.17 -4.66
CA LYS A 27 -0.89 -9.03 -3.78
C LYS A 27 -0.49 -9.61 -2.43
N ARG A 28 0.27 -8.83 -1.65
CA ARG A 28 0.63 -9.19 -0.29
C ARG A 28 -0.62 -9.17 0.56
N ASN A 29 -0.70 -10.07 1.50
CA ASN A 29 -1.74 -9.99 2.53
C ASN A 29 -1.49 -8.72 3.35
N ILE A 30 -2.43 -7.81 3.32
CA ILE A 30 -2.38 -6.59 4.12
C ILE A 30 -2.58 -6.93 5.60
N HIS A 31 -2.02 -6.12 6.48
CA HIS A 31 -2.21 -6.25 7.92
C HIS A 31 -3.18 -5.18 8.40
N ILE A 32 -4.19 -5.58 9.15
CA ILE A 32 -5.22 -4.69 9.68
C ILE A 32 -5.44 -4.99 11.16
N THR A 33 -5.61 -3.95 11.96
CA THR A 33 -5.95 -4.14 13.38
C THR A 33 -7.36 -4.70 13.52
N SER A 34 -7.61 -5.44 14.58
CA SER A 34 -8.96 -5.96 14.87
C SER A 34 -9.99 -4.83 15.02
N GLN A 35 -9.59 -3.70 15.60
CA GLN A 35 -10.46 -2.53 15.74
C GLN A 35 -10.81 -1.90 14.39
N ASP A 36 -9.81 -1.71 13.52
CA ASP A 36 -10.04 -1.18 12.18
C ASP A 36 -10.89 -2.13 11.34
N MET A 37 -10.64 -3.43 11.45
CA MET A 37 -11.43 -4.44 10.74
C MET A 37 -12.93 -4.33 11.09
N ASP A 38 -13.25 -4.21 12.37
CA ASP A 38 -14.64 -4.09 12.82
C ASP A 38 -15.30 -2.78 12.34
N ARG A 39 -14.57 -1.66 12.42
CA ARG A 39 -15.04 -0.36 11.93
C ARG A 39 -15.24 -0.35 10.41
N LEU A 40 -14.29 -0.92 9.67
CA LEU A 40 -14.35 -0.98 8.20
C LEU A 40 -15.46 -1.90 7.70
N ARG A 41 -15.71 -3.02 8.36
CA ARG A 41 -16.85 -3.91 8.04
C ARG A 41 -18.19 -3.21 8.29
N LYS A 42 -18.31 -2.45 9.37
CA LYS A 42 -19.50 -1.63 9.63
C LYS A 42 -19.67 -0.55 8.56
N LEU A 43 -18.59 0.13 8.17
CA LEU A 43 -18.62 1.12 7.10
C LEU A 43 -19.12 0.49 5.80
N LEU A 44 -18.60 -0.65 5.40
CA LEU A 44 -19.01 -1.33 4.16
C LEU A 44 -20.46 -1.83 4.21
N SER A 45 -20.92 -2.33 5.34
CA SER A 45 -22.32 -2.77 5.50
C SER A 45 -23.33 -1.61 5.44
N ASN A 46 -22.94 -0.44 5.93
CA ASN A 46 -23.76 0.77 5.92
C ASN A 46 -23.69 1.54 4.58
N SER A 47 -22.65 1.28 3.79
CA SER A 47 -22.42 1.93 2.50
C SER A 47 -23.15 1.27 1.34
N ARG A 48 -24.07 0.35 1.61
CA ARG A 48 -24.99 -0.18 0.60
C ARG A 48 -25.85 0.97 0.11
N ASP A 49 -25.50 1.48 -1.06
CA ASP A 49 -26.23 2.53 -1.73
C ASP A 49 -27.67 2.02 -2.03
N PRO A 50 -28.72 2.70 -1.52
CA PRO A 50 -30.10 2.37 -1.87
C PRO A 50 -30.37 2.49 -3.38
N PHE A 51 -29.52 3.19 -4.11
CA PHE A 51 -29.63 3.45 -5.54
C PHE A 51 -28.79 2.54 -6.43
N GLY A 52 -28.09 1.55 -5.86
CA GLY A 52 -27.36 0.53 -6.65
C GLY A 52 -26.19 1.07 -7.49
N MET A 53 -25.62 2.22 -7.13
CA MET A 53 -24.45 2.73 -7.84
C MET A 53 -23.24 1.83 -7.55
N ASP A 54 -22.75 1.20 -8.57
CA ASP A 54 -21.51 0.43 -8.54
C ASP A 54 -20.35 1.34 -8.07
N ARG A 55 -19.88 1.11 -6.86
CA ARG A 55 -18.67 1.77 -6.33
C ARG A 55 -17.52 0.77 -6.40
N PRO A 56 -16.79 0.68 -7.52
CA PRO A 56 -15.76 -0.34 -7.74
C PRO A 56 -14.67 -0.30 -6.67
N TYR A 57 -14.43 0.85 -6.05
CA TYR A 57 -13.47 1.00 -4.96
C TYR A 57 -13.94 0.37 -3.64
N LEU A 58 -15.26 0.29 -3.39
CA LEU A 58 -15.78 -0.44 -2.22
C LEU A 58 -15.58 -1.94 -2.39
N ALA A 59 -15.79 -2.47 -3.59
CA ALA A 59 -15.51 -3.87 -3.91
C ALA A 59 -14.02 -4.19 -3.76
N THR A 60 -13.15 -3.27 -4.17
CA THR A 60 -11.71 -3.41 -3.98
C THR A 60 -11.34 -3.43 -2.50
N LEU A 61 -11.85 -2.50 -1.71
CA LEU A 61 -11.62 -2.48 -0.26
C LEU A 61 -12.15 -3.74 0.41
N GLN A 62 -13.36 -4.21 0.05
CA GLN A 62 -13.92 -5.46 0.57
C GLN A 62 -12.99 -6.64 0.29
N ALA A 63 -12.51 -6.78 -0.95
CA ALA A 63 -11.61 -7.86 -1.34
C ALA A 63 -10.26 -7.81 -0.58
N GLU A 64 -9.73 -6.61 -0.30
CA GLU A 64 -8.53 -6.44 0.53
C GLU A 64 -8.80 -6.88 1.98
N LEU A 65 -9.94 -6.50 2.55
CA LEU A 65 -10.33 -6.89 3.92
C LEU A 65 -10.53 -8.39 4.05
N ASP A 66 -11.12 -9.05 3.04
CA ASP A 66 -11.40 -10.50 3.07
C ASP A 66 -10.13 -11.35 3.11
N ARG A 67 -9.03 -10.84 2.56
CA ARG A 67 -7.71 -11.50 2.56
C ARG A 67 -6.74 -10.95 3.59
N ALA A 68 -7.15 -9.95 4.37
CA ALA A 68 -6.29 -9.29 5.34
C ALA A 68 -5.92 -10.22 6.51
N LYS A 69 -4.69 -10.09 6.97
CA LYS A 69 -4.27 -10.65 8.25
C LYS A 69 -4.67 -9.71 9.38
N VAL A 70 -5.61 -10.15 10.21
CA VAL A 70 -6.05 -9.40 11.37
C VAL A 70 -5.07 -9.58 12.52
N VAL A 71 -4.62 -8.49 13.10
CA VAL A 71 -3.70 -8.45 14.24
C VAL A 71 -4.27 -7.59 15.37
N GLN A 72 -3.80 -7.81 16.59
CA GLN A 72 -4.16 -6.93 17.70
C GLN A 72 -3.50 -5.56 17.53
N PRO A 73 -4.13 -4.44 17.96
CA PRO A 73 -3.55 -3.10 17.80
C PRO A 73 -2.12 -2.97 18.33
N ARG A 74 -1.81 -3.56 19.47
CA ARG A 74 -0.46 -3.55 20.06
C ARG A 74 0.55 -4.45 19.34
N GLY A 75 0.08 -5.31 18.44
CA GLY A 75 0.91 -6.26 17.70
C GLY A 75 1.16 -5.85 16.25
N ILE A 76 0.63 -4.70 15.82
CA ILE A 76 0.89 -4.22 14.48
C ILE A 76 2.26 -3.53 14.41
N GLU A 77 2.97 -3.76 13.32
CA GLU A 77 4.29 -3.17 13.12
C GLU A 77 4.17 -1.68 12.76
N PRO A 78 5.10 -0.83 13.21
CA PRO A 78 5.01 0.63 13.06
C PRO A 78 5.19 1.12 11.61
N ASP A 79 5.62 0.26 10.71
CA ASP A 79 5.79 0.54 9.28
C ASP A 79 4.53 0.21 8.44
N VAL A 80 3.47 -0.29 9.09
CA VAL A 80 2.19 -0.61 8.46
C VAL A 80 1.25 0.59 8.49
N VAL A 81 0.56 0.85 7.38
CA VAL A 81 -0.45 1.91 7.29
C VAL A 81 -1.77 1.41 7.88
N THR A 82 -2.15 1.96 9.01
CA THR A 82 -3.44 1.72 9.70
C THR A 82 -4.38 2.91 9.51
N MET A 83 -5.61 2.79 9.98
CA MET A 83 -6.51 3.96 10.01
C MET A 83 -5.90 5.08 10.87
N ASN A 84 -6.15 6.31 10.50
CA ASN A 84 -5.59 7.53 11.10
C ASN A 84 -4.04 7.65 11.03
N SER A 85 -3.36 6.77 10.29
CA SER A 85 -1.94 6.93 10.01
C SER A 85 -1.68 8.08 9.05
N THR A 86 -0.59 8.82 9.30
CA THR A 86 -0.03 9.80 8.37
C THR A 86 1.13 9.17 7.63
N VAL A 87 1.06 9.17 6.31
CA VAL A 87 2.02 8.49 5.43
C VAL A 87 2.63 9.45 4.42
N ARG A 88 3.89 9.21 4.12
CA ARG A 88 4.59 9.87 3.01
C ARG A 88 4.68 8.91 1.84
N VAL A 89 4.18 9.33 0.69
CA VAL A 89 4.24 8.57 -0.55
C VAL A 89 5.01 9.35 -1.61
N ARG A 90 5.63 8.63 -2.53
CA ARG A 90 6.35 9.20 -3.66
C ARG A 90 5.81 8.62 -4.95
N ASP A 91 5.50 9.46 -5.93
CA ASP A 91 5.15 9.00 -7.28
C ASP A 91 6.29 8.16 -7.86
N CYS A 92 5.96 7.04 -8.50
CA CYS A 92 6.97 6.15 -9.09
C CYS A 92 7.65 6.75 -10.33
N ASP A 93 7.11 7.81 -10.91
CA ASP A 93 7.77 8.64 -11.91
C ASP A 93 8.84 9.57 -11.29
N GLY A 94 8.95 9.57 -9.96
CA GLY A 94 9.95 10.33 -9.20
C GLY A 94 9.66 11.81 -9.04
N SER A 95 8.53 12.30 -9.55
CA SER A 95 8.28 13.74 -9.68
C SER A 95 7.84 14.40 -8.37
N ARG A 96 7.12 13.69 -7.50
CA ARG A 96 6.49 14.29 -6.32
C ARG A 96 6.49 13.37 -5.12
N THR A 97 6.67 14.00 -3.95
CA THR A 97 6.44 13.39 -2.65
C THR A 97 5.27 14.11 -1.99
N MET A 98 4.33 13.35 -1.47
CA MET A 98 3.10 13.84 -0.85
C MET A 98 2.95 13.20 0.52
N VAL A 99 2.26 13.89 1.42
CA VAL A 99 1.93 13.38 2.76
C VAL A 99 0.41 13.36 2.89
N PHE A 100 -0.13 12.24 3.33
CA PHE A 100 -1.57 12.05 3.52
C PHE A 100 -1.86 11.42 4.87
N THR A 101 -3.00 11.75 5.44
CA THR A 101 -3.57 11.04 6.59
C THR A 101 -4.74 10.19 6.13
N LEU A 102 -4.68 8.88 6.39
CA LEU A 102 -5.75 7.94 6.04
C LEU A 102 -6.86 8.02 7.09
N VAL A 103 -8.06 8.38 6.68
CA VAL A 103 -9.18 8.60 7.60
C VAL A 103 -10.46 7.90 7.15
N PHE A 104 -11.42 7.78 8.07
CA PHE A 104 -12.79 7.42 7.72
C PHE A 104 -13.46 8.51 6.89
N PRO A 105 -14.50 8.19 6.08
CA PRO A 105 -15.13 9.15 5.15
C PRO A 105 -15.61 10.45 5.80
N GLU A 106 -16.10 10.37 7.02
CA GLU A 106 -16.61 11.52 7.79
C GLU A 106 -15.53 12.54 8.18
N HIS A 107 -14.27 12.13 8.16
CA HIS A 107 -13.11 12.98 8.50
C HIS A 107 -12.29 13.36 7.26
N ALA A 108 -12.75 12.97 6.06
CA ALA A 108 -12.03 13.29 4.83
C ALA A 108 -12.07 14.79 4.56
N ASN A 109 -10.92 15.37 4.28
CA ASN A 109 -10.76 16.77 3.95
C ASN A 109 -9.57 16.97 3.01
N PRO A 110 -9.83 17.27 1.72
CA PRO A 110 -8.77 17.51 0.75
C PRO A 110 -7.85 18.69 1.08
N GLU A 111 -8.36 19.70 1.80
CA GLU A 111 -7.57 20.89 2.16
C GLU A 111 -6.50 20.60 3.21
N THR A 112 -6.66 19.51 3.97
CA THR A 112 -5.72 19.07 5.01
C THR A 112 -5.08 17.72 4.70
N ASP A 113 -5.12 17.29 3.43
CA ASP A 113 -4.56 16.02 2.97
C ASP A 113 -5.12 14.78 3.70
N HIS A 114 -6.35 14.87 4.22
CA HIS A 114 -7.08 13.75 4.82
C HIS A 114 -7.82 12.97 3.75
N VAL A 115 -7.31 11.79 3.45
CA VAL A 115 -7.81 10.91 2.39
C VAL A 115 -8.71 9.84 2.97
N SER A 116 -9.94 9.76 2.45
CA SER A 116 -10.88 8.72 2.85
C SER A 116 -10.39 7.33 2.46
N VAL A 117 -10.56 6.36 3.36
CA VAL A 117 -10.27 4.95 3.11
C VAL A 117 -11.07 4.35 1.95
N ILE A 118 -12.24 4.92 1.63
CA ILE A 118 -13.05 4.51 0.47
C ILE A 118 -12.65 5.19 -0.83
N ALA A 119 -11.76 6.19 -0.80
CA ALA A 119 -11.18 6.76 -2.00
C ALA A 119 -10.13 5.80 -2.61
N PRO A 120 -9.88 5.87 -3.92
CA PRO A 120 -8.94 4.95 -4.58
C PRO A 120 -7.54 4.90 -3.94
N LEU A 121 -6.97 6.06 -3.60
CA LEU A 121 -5.68 6.14 -2.92
C LEU A 121 -5.76 5.57 -1.50
N GLY A 122 -6.81 5.91 -0.73
CA GLY A 122 -6.98 5.44 0.64
C GLY A 122 -7.12 3.93 0.73
N ALA A 123 -7.95 3.34 -0.14
CA ALA A 123 -8.11 1.89 -0.23
C ALA A 123 -6.80 1.17 -0.62
N ALA A 124 -5.97 1.82 -1.45
CA ALA A 124 -4.69 1.28 -1.86
C ALA A 124 -3.58 1.42 -0.79
N LEU A 125 -3.72 2.34 0.17
CA LEU A 125 -2.75 2.56 1.25
C LEU A 125 -2.95 1.58 2.42
N LEU A 126 -4.20 1.27 2.75
CA LEU A 126 -4.56 0.52 3.95
C LEU A 126 -3.85 -0.83 4.04
N GLY A 127 -3.15 -1.06 5.14
CA GLY A 127 -2.51 -2.33 5.47
C GLY A 127 -1.20 -2.63 4.74
N TYR A 128 -0.77 -1.74 3.84
CA TYR A 128 0.53 -1.84 3.17
C TYR A 128 1.64 -1.27 4.04
N ARG A 129 2.90 -1.52 3.66
CA ARG A 129 4.10 -1.19 4.45
C ARG A 129 4.99 -0.17 3.76
N VAL A 130 5.86 0.44 4.52
CA VAL A 130 6.99 1.21 3.97
C VAL A 130 7.77 0.34 2.99
N GLY A 131 8.07 0.90 1.82
CA GLY A 131 8.74 0.22 0.70
C GLY A 131 7.81 -0.48 -0.27
N ASP A 132 6.54 -0.65 0.06
CA ASP A 132 5.55 -1.21 -0.86
C ASP A 132 5.17 -0.20 -1.94
N ARG A 133 4.90 -0.72 -3.14
CA ARG A 133 4.32 0.05 -4.25
C ARG A 133 2.85 -0.25 -4.34
N ILE A 134 2.06 0.81 -4.40
CA ILE A 134 0.61 0.77 -4.53
C ILE A 134 0.19 1.37 -5.87
N SER A 135 -0.86 0.83 -6.46
CA SER A 135 -1.46 1.36 -7.67
C SER A 135 -2.95 1.59 -7.46
N PHE A 136 -3.43 2.71 -7.94
CA PHE A 136 -4.83 3.09 -7.84
C PHE A 136 -5.30 3.83 -9.09
N LYS A 137 -6.59 3.73 -9.36
CA LYS A 137 -7.20 4.35 -10.52
C LYS A 137 -7.57 5.79 -10.22
N VAL A 138 -7.28 6.67 -11.16
CA VAL A 138 -7.71 8.07 -11.21
C VAL A 138 -8.34 8.34 -12.57
N PRO A 139 -9.09 9.45 -12.75
CA PRO A 139 -9.71 9.76 -14.05
C PRO A 139 -8.73 9.78 -15.22
N ALA A 140 -7.50 10.19 -14.98
CA ALA A 140 -6.43 10.23 -15.99
C ALA A 140 -5.75 8.88 -16.27
N GLY A 141 -6.14 7.79 -15.58
CA GLY A 141 -5.54 6.45 -15.73
C GLY A 141 -5.16 5.80 -14.41
N THR A 142 -4.10 5.02 -14.40
CA THR A 142 -3.57 4.39 -13.19
C THR A 142 -2.32 5.12 -12.71
N ARG A 143 -2.29 5.47 -11.44
CA ARG A 143 -1.08 6.01 -10.78
C ARG A 143 -0.46 4.95 -9.90
N THR A 144 0.86 4.98 -9.82
CA THR A 144 1.64 4.10 -8.94
C THR A 144 2.52 4.96 -8.04
N CYS A 145 2.46 4.67 -6.74
CA CYS A 145 3.25 5.37 -5.73
C CYS A 145 3.97 4.34 -4.85
N GLU A 146 5.08 4.77 -4.25
CA GLU A 146 5.82 4.03 -3.23
C GLU A 146 5.55 4.64 -1.85
N ILE A 147 5.28 3.82 -0.85
CA ILE A 147 5.15 4.26 0.55
C ILE A 147 6.57 4.46 1.09
N VAL A 148 6.94 5.71 1.32
CA VAL A 148 8.31 6.08 1.74
C VAL A 148 8.46 6.05 3.25
N ALA A 149 7.43 6.45 3.98
CA ALA A 149 7.43 6.48 5.44
C ALA A 149 6.01 6.46 6.01
N VAL A 150 5.86 5.85 7.16
CA VAL A 150 4.74 6.09 8.08
C VAL A 150 5.23 7.15 9.06
N VAL A 151 4.71 8.36 8.94
CA VAL A 151 5.12 9.52 9.74
C VAL A 151 4.47 9.48 11.14
N TYR A 152 3.24 9.00 11.18
CA TYR A 152 2.47 8.79 12.40
C TYR A 152 1.61 7.55 12.25
N GLN A 153 1.55 6.73 13.28
CA GLN A 153 0.67 5.58 13.40
C GLN A 153 0.09 5.58 14.82
N PRO A 154 -1.24 5.57 14.98
CA PRO A 154 -1.86 5.64 16.31
C PRO A 154 -1.39 4.55 17.25
N GLU A 155 -1.30 3.32 16.79
CA GLU A 155 -0.89 2.16 17.59
C GLU A 155 0.56 2.29 18.08
N ALA A 156 1.47 2.78 17.23
CA ALA A 156 2.86 3.03 17.63
C ALA A 156 2.98 4.21 18.60
N ALA A 157 2.10 5.20 18.48
CA ALA A 157 2.03 6.34 19.39
C ALA A 157 1.32 6.02 20.71
N GLY A 158 0.61 4.88 20.80
CA GLY A 158 -0.20 4.51 21.96
C GLY A 158 -1.61 5.10 21.97
N ASP A 159 -2.03 5.75 20.87
CA ASP A 159 -3.34 6.40 20.71
C ASP A 159 -4.40 5.37 20.28
N LEU A 160 -4.56 4.30 21.03
CA LEU A 160 -5.41 3.14 20.69
C LEU A 160 -6.92 3.46 20.66
N HIS A 161 -7.31 4.68 20.96
CA HIS A 161 -8.70 5.15 20.94
C HIS A 161 -9.12 5.79 19.60
N LEU A 162 -8.19 5.99 18.69
CA LEU A 162 -8.43 6.59 17.37
C LEU A 162 -9.00 5.60 16.35
#